data_63b4013537b95f173997ce417c164e2b
#
_entry.id   63b4013537b95f173997ce417c164e2b
#
_cell.length_a   1.000
_cell.length_b   1.000
_cell.length_c   1.000
_cell.angle_alpha   90.00
_cell.angle_beta   90.00
_cell.angle_gamma   90.00
#
_symmetry.space_group_name_H-M   'P 1'
#
loop_
_entity.id
_entity.type
_entity.pdbx_description
1 polymer ?
#
loop_
_entity_poly.entity_id
_entity_poly.type
_entity_poly.pdbx_seq_one_letter_code
_entity_poly.pdbx_strand_id
1 'polypeptide(L)' 'MNRIAIDTQIHFGKPCVTGTRITVQNVLELIETGISFPEIIRDYYPDLVVEDIHACLQTLR' A
#
# COMPACT_ATOMS: atom_id res chain seq x y z
N MET A 1 4.51 -5.82 -14.38
CA MET A 1 4.06 -4.46 -14.06
C MET A 1 4.22 -4.23 -12.56
N ASN A 2 4.85 -3.12 -12.19
CA ASN A 2 5.06 -2.82 -10.77
C ASN A 2 3.83 -2.17 -10.17
N ARG A 3 3.37 -2.72 -9.06
CA ARG A 3 2.27 -2.13 -8.29
C ARG A 3 2.78 -1.12 -7.26
N ILE A 4 4.09 -1.08 -7.06
CA ILE A 4 4.72 -0.15 -6.12
C ILE A 4 5.61 0.79 -6.92
N ALA A 5 5.47 2.07 -6.66
CA ALA A 5 6.24 3.10 -7.34
C ALA A 5 6.89 4.04 -6.33
N ILE A 6 8.03 4.61 -6.72
CA ILE A 6 8.70 5.63 -5.93
C ILE A 6 8.75 6.89 -6.79
N ASP A 7 8.14 7.96 -6.29
CA ASP A 7 8.13 9.26 -6.96
C ASP A 7 8.64 10.30 -5.96
N THR A 8 9.73 10.96 -6.31
CA THR A 8 10.35 11.93 -5.40
C THR A 8 9.45 13.12 -5.11
N GLN A 9 8.44 13.35 -5.93
CA GLN A 9 7.48 14.45 -5.74
C GLN A 9 6.27 14.03 -4.90
N ILE A 10 6.15 12.75 -4.61
CA ILE A 10 5.07 12.21 -3.79
C ILE A 10 5.68 11.61 -2.53
N HIS A 11 5.27 12.10 -1.37
CA HIS A 11 5.74 11.61 -0.06
C HIS A 11 7.27 11.54 0.03
N PHE A 12 7.96 12.48 -0.61
CA PHE A 12 9.43 12.59 -0.54
C PHE A 12 10.12 11.30 -0.99
N GLY A 13 9.57 10.63 -1.99
CA GLY A 13 10.19 9.43 -2.54
C GLY A 13 9.88 8.14 -1.77
N LYS A 14 8.94 8.16 -0.83
CA LYS A 14 8.53 6.93 -0.16
C LYS A 14 7.76 6.03 -1.12
N PRO A 15 7.95 4.69 -1.02
CA PRO A 15 7.21 3.77 -1.89
C PRO A 15 5.71 3.90 -1.68
N CYS A 16 4.99 3.99 -2.79
CA CYS A 16 3.54 4.10 -2.80
C CYS A 16 2.94 3.08 -3.74
N VAL A 17 1.66 2.77 -3.55
CA VAL A 17 0.93 1.95 -4.52
C VAL A 17 0.75 2.77 -5.80
N THR A 18 1.11 2.20 -6.94
CA THR A 18 1.09 2.89 -8.23
C THR A 18 -0.28 3.49 -8.51
N GLY A 19 -0.30 4.75 -8.92
CA GLY A 19 -1.53 5.45 -9.23
C GLY A 19 -2.24 6.04 -8.02
N THR A 20 -1.67 5.89 -6.83
CA THR A 20 -2.27 6.43 -5.61
C THR A 20 -1.22 7.19 -4.80
N ARG A 21 -1.67 7.84 -3.73
CA ARG A 21 -0.77 8.44 -2.74
C ARG A 21 -0.69 7.61 -1.46
N ILE A 22 -1.16 6.37 -1.53
CA ILE A 22 -1.15 5.45 -0.40
C ILE A 22 0.25 4.85 -0.29
N THR A 23 0.92 5.09 0.84
CA THR A 23 2.27 4.56 1.03
C THR A 23 2.23 3.10 1.45
N VAL A 24 3.28 2.37 1.08
CA VAL A 24 3.47 0.99 1.53
C VAL A 24 3.45 0.93 3.05
N GLN A 25 4.11 1.89 3.70
CA GLN A 25 4.18 1.92 5.16
C GLN A 25 2.78 2.01 5.78
N ASN A 26 1.89 2.83 5.24
CA ASN A 26 0.54 2.96 5.78
C ASN A 26 -0.22 1.64 5.69
N VAL A 27 -0.08 0.93 4.57
CA VAL A 27 -0.72 -0.38 4.42
C VAL A 27 -0.16 -1.37 5.44
N LEU A 28 1.17 -1.41 5.60
CA LEU A 28 1.81 -2.33 6.52
C LEU A 28 1.41 -2.05 7.97
N GLU A 29 1.25 -0.78 8.34
CA GLU A 29 0.81 -0.42 9.68
C GLU A 29 -0.59 -0.95 9.98
N LEU A 30 -1.49 -0.92 9.00
CA LEU A 30 -2.83 -1.48 9.19
C LEU A 30 -2.77 -2.99 9.40
N ILE A 31 -1.90 -3.68 8.64
CA ILE A 31 -1.72 -5.11 8.79
C ILE A 31 -1.17 -5.44 10.18
N GLU A 32 -0.20 -4.68 10.67
CA GLU A 32 0.37 -4.87 12.00
C GLU A 32 -0.65 -4.67 13.09
N THR A 33 -1.61 -3.79 12.87
CA THR A 33 -2.69 -3.52 13.82
C THR A 33 -3.71 -4.66 13.85
N GLY A 34 -3.65 -5.59 12.90
CA GLY A 34 -4.56 -6.73 12.84
C GLY A 34 -5.74 -6.53 11.91
N ILE A 35 -5.70 -5.50 11.07
CA ILE A 35 -6.75 -5.24 10.09
C ILE A 35 -6.60 -6.24 8.94
N SER A 36 -7.68 -6.93 8.59
CA SER A 36 -7.66 -7.91 7.49
C SER A 36 -7.59 -7.20 6.13
N PHE A 37 -7.14 -7.94 5.10
CA PHE A 37 -7.05 -7.38 3.75
C PHE A 37 -8.40 -6.87 3.24
N PRO A 38 -9.48 -7.65 3.33
CA PRO A 38 -10.79 -7.13 2.92
C PRO A 38 -11.22 -5.89 3.68
N GLU A 39 -10.89 -5.81 4.94
CA GLU A 39 -11.24 -4.67 5.77
C GLU A 39 -10.45 -3.42 5.37
N ILE A 40 -9.18 -3.58 5.02
CA ILE A 40 -8.36 -2.48 4.51
C ILE A 40 -9.00 -1.88 3.27
N ILE A 41 -9.41 -2.74 2.34
CA ILE A 41 -10.01 -2.31 1.08
C ILE A 41 -11.38 -1.70 1.31
N ARG A 42 -12.19 -2.29 2.19
CA ARG A 42 -13.56 -1.82 2.41
C ARG A 42 -13.61 -0.51 3.19
N ASP A 43 -12.80 -0.39 4.25
CA ASP A 43 -12.98 0.67 5.23
C ASP A 43 -11.90 1.76 5.18
N TYR A 44 -10.73 1.47 4.61
CA TYR A 44 -9.61 2.41 4.62
C TYR A 44 -9.23 2.90 3.22
N TYR A 45 -8.96 1.97 2.31
CA TYR A 45 -8.45 2.30 0.98
C TYR A 45 -9.22 1.56 -0.11
N PRO A 46 -10.43 2.01 -0.45
CA PRO A 46 -11.26 1.32 -1.44
C PRO A 46 -10.67 1.30 -2.85
N ASP A 47 -9.65 2.13 -3.10
CA ASP A 47 -8.98 2.14 -4.41
C ASP A 47 -8.00 0.97 -4.57
N LEU A 48 -7.68 0.25 -3.50
CA LEU A 48 -6.75 -0.86 -3.58
C LEU A 48 -7.45 -2.17 -3.91
N VAL A 49 -6.67 -3.09 -4.47
CA VAL A 49 -7.08 -4.49 -4.63
C VAL A 49 -6.13 -5.37 -3.81
N VAL A 50 -6.48 -6.63 -3.62
CA VAL A 50 -5.69 -7.56 -2.79
C VAL A 50 -4.25 -7.66 -3.31
N GLU A 51 -4.06 -7.65 -4.63
CA GLU A 51 -2.74 -7.73 -5.22
C GLU A 51 -1.85 -6.55 -4.81
N ASP A 52 -2.44 -5.37 -4.61
CA ASP A 52 -1.69 -4.21 -4.13
C ASP A 52 -1.16 -4.44 -2.72
N ILE A 53 -1.97 -5.04 -1.86
CA ILE A 53 -1.56 -5.36 -0.49
C ILE A 53 -0.44 -6.40 -0.48
N HIS A 54 -0.55 -7.43 -1.33
CA HIS A 54 0.51 -8.41 -1.48
C HIS A 54 1.81 -7.78 -1.94
N ALA A 55 1.73 -6.83 -2.88
CA ALA A 55 2.92 -6.11 -3.35
C ALA A 55 3.56 -5.31 -2.22
N CYS A 56 2.76 -4.70 -1.35
CA CYS A 56 3.30 -3.99 -0.18
C CYS A 56 4.06 -4.95 0.74
N LEU A 57 3.53 -6.14 0.97
CA LEU A 57 4.21 -7.13 1.81
C LEU A 57 5.53 -7.58 1.19
N GLN A 58 5.58 -7.73 -0.14
CA GLN A 58 6.80 -8.13 -0.83
C GLN A 58 7.87 -7.05 -0.76
N THR A 59 7.49 -5.81 -0.59
CA THR A 59 8.42 -4.68 -0.53
C THR A 59 9.21 -4.65 0.78
N LEU A 60 8.82 -5.44 1.77
CA LEU A 60 9.52 -5.52 3.05
C LEU A 60 10.92 -6.14 2.95
N ARG A 61 11.27 -6.72 1.85
CA ARG A 61 12.56 -7.41 1.69
C ARG A 61 13.70 -6.45 1.43
#